data_598603cc0bc74fb9a7f62b9d985edb98
#
_entry.id   598603cc0bc74fb9a7f62b9d985edb98
#
_cell.length_a   1.000
_cell.length_b   1.000
_cell.length_c   1.000
_cell.angle_alpha   90.00
_cell.angle_beta   90.00
_cell.angle_gamma   90.00
#
_symmetry.space_group_name_H-M   'P 1'
#
loop_
_entity.id
_entity.type
_entity.pdbx_description
1 polymer ?
#
loop_
_entity_poly.entity_id
_entity_poly.type
_entity_poly.pdbx_seq_one_letter_code
_entity_poly.pdbx_strand_id
1 'polypeptide(L)'
;MLALFILSALALACKTTSAATVFAHFMMMNSYAYDVKQWEADIAAAQDIGIDGFALNWIPPDCTAHELWVADRIEDAYTAAEKLNFKLMYSFDMSYTQCNTYWNQTYMQAAITKYAKSPSTYRWNSNILVSTYGGDQVDEYYGDWFFQGLKDKMKYWNNAITLAPALTTYSMSAQHDAKAAASKLIREYPSIDGYFNWQAWPLDVEANITTSPDLAFQSALKNAGRTGPYIMAMSPWQYKDLNDGNPMNAWVAYSDMLFPNRFKQITSDNEVQPDIIEILTWNDFCESHYIRDLPSQDINAKDYVELGDMGAYVYGQDHSAWRIVAKYYISWWKSGTPPPITNDQVVYWYRVHPKETICTGGSSTEIRNNAYPVDAVFAWALVSSASTISMSVGNNKYWTFKADGSGPAMNMVPFPEYVSQTGVSPEIAVMRNGAVVASGTGKVAIXSACDWQNFNPVVGLVGKSNLLGQ
;
A
#
# COMPACT_ATOMS: atom_id res chain seq x y z
N MET A 1 53.16 36.51 -31.99
CA MET A 1 52.78 35.57 -30.98
C MET A 1 51.28 35.61 -30.77
N LEU A 2 50.58 34.63 -31.33
CA LEU A 2 49.14 34.54 -31.23
C LEU A 2 48.82 33.54 -30.09
N ALA A 3 48.19 34.03 -29.05
CA ALA A 3 47.77 33.16 -27.93
C ALA A 3 46.41 32.56 -28.26
N LEU A 4 46.37 31.26 -28.44
CA LEU A 4 45.15 30.51 -28.62
C LEU A 4 44.52 30.26 -27.25
N PHE A 5 43.34 30.85 -27.01
CA PHE A 5 42.52 30.52 -25.83
C PHE A 5 41.64 29.32 -26.17
N ILE A 6 41.91 28.19 -25.56
CA ILE A 6 41.03 27.03 -25.66
C ILE A 6 39.98 27.17 -24.55
N LEU A 7 38.76 27.49 -24.95
CA LEU A 7 37.60 27.40 -24.04
C LEU A 7 37.18 25.92 -23.92
N SER A 8 37.48 25.32 -22.81
CA SER A 8 36.88 24.00 -22.50
C SER A 8 35.48 24.22 -21.94
N ALA A 9 34.48 23.88 -22.72
CA ALA A 9 33.10 23.87 -22.26
C ALA A 9 32.93 22.63 -21.40
N LEU A 10 32.81 22.83 -20.08
CA LEU A 10 32.35 21.77 -19.19
C LEU A 10 30.85 21.60 -19.44
N ALA A 11 30.49 20.52 -20.12
CA ALA A 11 29.10 20.11 -20.20
C ALA A 11 28.71 19.56 -18.81
N LEU A 12 28.03 20.39 -18.04
CA LEU A 12 27.34 19.90 -16.82
C LEU A 12 26.21 19.00 -17.30
N ALA A 13 26.42 17.71 -17.19
CA ALA A 13 25.35 16.74 -17.38
C ALA A 13 24.36 16.96 -16.22
N CYS A 14 23.30 17.68 -16.50
CA CYS A 14 22.19 17.81 -15.55
C CYS A 14 21.54 16.44 -15.48
N LYS A 15 21.86 15.69 -14.42
CA LYS A 15 21.08 14.49 -14.09
C LYS A 15 19.69 14.98 -13.75
N THR A 16 18.75 14.76 -14.65
CA THR A 16 17.36 14.92 -14.31
C THR A 16 17.06 13.86 -13.24
N THR A 17 17.03 14.30 -11.98
CA THR A 17 16.51 13.44 -10.93
C THR A 17 15.05 13.19 -11.27
N SER A 18 14.69 11.91 -11.40
CA SER A 18 13.31 11.52 -11.56
C SER A 18 12.49 12.11 -10.40
N ALA A 19 11.36 12.73 -10.73
CA ALA A 19 10.49 13.29 -9.69
C ALA A 19 9.97 12.16 -8.80
N ALA A 20 9.90 12.40 -7.50
CA ALA A 20 9.35 11.47 -6.52
C ALA A 20 7.93 11.06 -6.95
N THR A 21 7.69 9.77 -7.11
CA THR A 21 6.46 9.24 -7.68
C THR A 21 5.82 8.24 -6.73
N VAL A 22 4.50 8.33 -6.59
CA VAL A 22 3.72 7.49 -5.68
C VAL A 22 2.68 6.73 -6.49
N PHE A 23 2.70 5.41 -6.37
CA PHE A 23 1.66 4.54 -6.90
C PHE A 23 0.87 3.92 -5.77
N ALA A 24 -0.37 3.52 -6.06
CA ALA A 24 -1.13 2.61 -5.21
C ALA A 24 -1.44 1.35 -6.01
N HIS A 25 -1.27 0.21 -5.37
CA HIS A 25 -1.58 -1.08 -5.96
C HIS A 25 -3.11 -1.23 -6.05
N PHE A 26 -3.62 -1.55 -7.23
CA PHE A 26 -5.05 -1.61 -7.50
C PHE A 26 -5.41 -3.01 -7.97
N MET A 27 -6.31 -3.67 -7.23
CA MET A 27 -6.78 -5.02 -7.56
C MET A 27 -7.86 -4.93 -8.62
N MET A 28 -7.51 -5.29 -9.87
CA MET A 28 -8.45 -5.21 -10.99
C MET A 28 -9.70 -6.05 -10.75
N MET A 29 -9.56 -7.18 -10.04
CA MET A 29 -10.71 -8.06 -9.77
C MET A 29 -11.78 -7.38 -8.92
N ASN A 30 -11.44 -6.31 -8.23
CA ASN A 30 -12.41 -5.55 -7.42
C ASN A 30 -13.02 -4.36 -8.18
N SER A 31 -12.89 -4.34 -9.51
CA SER A 31 -13.43 -3.25 -10.33
C SER A 31 -14.46 -3.72 -11.37
N TYR A 32 -14.96 -4.94 -11.27
CA TYR A 32 -15.83 -5.47 -12.34
C TYR A 32 -17.10 -4.66 -12.54
N ALA A 33 -17.62 -4.04 -11.49
CA ALA A 33 -18.82 -3.21 -11.58
C ALA A 33 -18.53 -1.78 -12.07
N TYR A 34 -17.26 -1.38 -12.12
CA TYR A 34 -16.88 0.00 -12.43
C TYR A 34 -17.32 0.43 -13.82
N ASP A 35 -17.57 1.72 -13.94
CA ASP A 35 -17.63 2.42 -15.23
C ASP A 35 -16.57 3.54 -15.19
N VAL A 36 -16.49 4.31 -16.28
CA VAL A 36 -15.50 5.39 -16.36
C VAL A 36 -15.66 6.39 -15.22
N LYS A 37 -16.89 6.68 -14.82
CA LYS A 37 -17.12 7.66 -13.73
C LYS A 37 -16.63 7.14 -12.38
N GLN A 38 -16.77 5.84 -12.12
CA GLN A 38 -16.23 5.27 -10.89
C GLN A 38 -14.70 5.32 -10.90
N TRP A 39 -14.08 5.04 -12.06
CA TRP A 39 -12.62 5.22 -12.19
C TRP A 39 -12.23 6.67 -11.93
N GLU A 40 -12.97 7.64 -12.47
CA GLU A 40 -12.68 9.06 -12.23
C GLU A 40 -12.77 9.39 -10.73
N ALA A 41 -13.77 8.86 -10.04
CA ALA A 41 -13.92 9.10 -8.59
C ALA A 41 -12.73 8.53 -7.80
N ASP A 42 -12.33 7.30 -8.10
CA ASP A 42 -11.20 6.67 -7.41
C ASP A 42 -9.90 7.42 -7.72
N ILE A 43 -9.69 7.79 -8.97
CA ILE A 43 -8.48 8.54 -9.36
C ILE A 43 -8.44 9.90 -8.65
N ALA A 44 -9.56 10.61 -8.59
CA ALA A 44 -9.61 11.90 -7.90
C ALA A 44 -9.28 11.76 -6.42
N ALA A 45 -9.80 10.72 -5.77
CA ALA A 45 -9.49 10.45 -4.36
C ALA A 45 -8.02 10.12 -4.16
N ALA A 46 -7.42 9.38 -5.08
CA ALA A 46 -5.99 9.05 -5.04
C ALA A 46 -5.13 10.31 -5.26
N GLN A 47 -5.48 11.11 -6.24
CA GLN A 47 -4.75 12.36 -6.53
C GLN A 47 -4.81 13.34 -5.36
N ASP A 48 -5.92 13.36 -4.65
CA ASP A 48 -6.11 14.25 -3.49
C ASP A 48 -5.02 14.05 -2.45
N ILE A 49 -4.51 12.84 -2.29
CA ILE A 49 -3.48 12.56 -1.30
C ILE A 49 -2.07 12.47 -1.90
N GLY A 50 -1.92 12.80 -3.19
CA GLY A 50 -0.62 12.86 -3.83
C GLY A 50 -0.20 11.59 -4.56
N ILE A 51 -1.11 10.64 -4.76
CA ILE A 51 -0.84 9.45 -5.56
C ILE A 51 -0.84 9.86 -7.04
N ASP A 52 0.18 9.42 -7.77
CA ASP A 52 0.38 9.79 -9.17
C ASP A 52 -0.17 8.75 -10.14
N GLY A 53 -0.35 7.52 -9.68
CA GLY A 53 -0.85 6.47 -10.55
C GLY A 53 -1.27 5.22 -9.80
N PHE A 54 -1.94 4.33 -10.54
CA PHE A 54 -2.28 3.00 -10.04
C PHE A 54 -1.42 1.95 -10.74
N ALA A 55 -0.95 0.97 -9.96
CA ALA A 55 -0.34 -0.25 -10.48
C ALA A 55 -1.47 -1.29 -10.56
N LEU A 56 -1.84 -1.65 -11.78
CA LEU A 56 -3.02 -2.48 -12.05
C LEU A 56 -2.66 -3.95 -11.91
N ASN A 57 -3.09 -4.57 -10.81
CA ASN A 57 -2.88 -6.00 -10.56
C ASN A 57 -3.86 -6.78 -11.43
N TRP A 58 -3.33 -7.58 -12.35
CA TRP A 58 -4.12 -8.31 -13.33
C TRP A 58 -3.73 -9.78 -13.30
N ILE A 59 -4.69 -10.65 -12.96
CA ILE A 59 -4.48 -12.11 -12.98
C ILE A 59 -4.53 -12.62 -14.43
N PRO A 60 -3.95 -13.79 -14.73
CA PRO A 60 -3.96 -14.28 -16.10
C PRO A 60 -5.38 -14.39 -16.65
N PRO A 61 -5.65 -13.86 -17.85
CA PRO A 61 -6.96 -14.02 -18.47
C PRO A 61 -7.22 -15.51 -18.75
N ASP A 62 -8.47 -15.85 -18.98
CA ASP A 62 -8.93 -17.24 -19.20
C ASP A 62 -8.86 -18.10 -17.94
N CYS A 63 -8.55 -17.48 -16.78
CA CYS A 63 -8.69 -18.20 -15.51
C CYS A 63 -10.14 -18.67 -15.33
N THR A 64 -11.08 -17.79 -15.63
CA THR A 64 -12.49 -18.12 -15.79
C THR A 64 -13.06 -17.30 -16.94
N ALA A 65 -14.17 -17.75 -17.49
CA ALA A 65 -14.78 -17.09 -18.65
C ALA A 65 -15.13 -15.62 -18.38
N HIS A 66 -15.53 -15.29 -17.16
CA HIS A 66 -15.94 -13.92 -16.83
C HIS A 66 -14.78 -12.97 -16.58
N GLU A 67 -13.56 -13.47 -16.46
CA GLU A 67 -12.41 -12.59 -16.21
C GLU A 67 -11.92 -11.89 -17.46
N LEU A 68 -12.49 -12.22 -18.60
CA LEU A 68 -12.23 -11.48 -19.85
C LEU A 68 -12.68 -10.03 -19.76
N TRP A 69 -13.60 -9.71 -18.84
CA TRP A 69 -14.06 -8.34 -18.64
C TRP A 69 -12.96 -7.39 -18.17
N VAL A 70 -11.88 -7.91 -17.62
CA VAL A 70 -10.82 -7.06 -17.07
C VAL A 70 -10.23 -6.14 -18.15
N ALA A 71 -10.11 -6.63 -19.39
CA ALA A 71 -9.62 -5.79 -20.50
C ALA A 71 -10.50 -4.57 -20.72
N ASP A 72 -11.84 -4.72 -20.58
CA ASP A 72 -12.78 -3.59 -20.70
C ASP A 72 -12.58 -2.60 -19.56
N ARG A 73 -12.38 -3.11 -18.35
CA ARG A 73 -12.15 -2.22 -17.19
C ARG A 73 -10.82 -1.48 -17.32
N ILE A 74 -9.82 -2.09 -17.92
CA ILE A 74 -8.56 -1.39 -18.19
C ILE A 74 -8.78 -0.26 -19.19
N GLU A 75 -9.59 -0.50 -20.23
CA GLU A 75 -9.93 0.56 -21.18
C GLU A 75 -10.63 1.73 -20.48
N ASP A 76 -11.59 1.43 -19.60
CA ASP A 76 -12.27 2.45 -18.79
C ASP A 76 -11.26 3.23 -17.92
N ALA A 77 -10.31 2.50 -17.31
CA ALA A 77 -9.28 3.11 -16.47
C ALA A 77 -8.42 4.08 -17.27
N TYR A 78 -8.02 3.69 -18.48
CA TYR A 78 -7.22 4.57 -19.35
C TYR A 78 -8.02 5.78 -19.79
N THR A 79 -9.30 5.62 -20.10
CA THR A 79 -10.17 6.76 -20.44
C THR A 79 -10.19 7.78 -19.30
N ALA A 80 -10.42 7.31 -18.07
CA ALA A 80 -10.48 8.18 -16.89
C ALA A 80 -9.10 8.80 -16.59
N ALA A 81 -8.04 7.99 -16.67
CA ALA A 81 -6.68 8.43 -16.34
C ALA A 81 -6.20 9.51 -17.31
N GLU A 82 -6.48 9.36 -18.61
CA GLU A 82 -6.11 10.37 -19.59
C GLU A 82 -6.82 11.69 -19.32
N LYS A 83 -8.11 11.61 -18.98
CA LYS A 83 -8.89 12.82 -18.68
C LYS A 83 -8.34 13.56 -17.46
N LEU A 84 -7.88 12.82 -16.44
CA LEU A 84 -7.46 13.40 -15.17
C LEU A 84 -5.94 13.53 -15.03
N ASN A 85 -5.19 13.25 -16.08
CA ASN A 85 -3.73 13.32 -16.09
C ASN A 85 -3.11 12.43 -14.99
N PHE A 86 -3.54 11.20 -14.94
CA PHE A 86 -3.12 10.20 -13.95
C PHE A 86 -2.36 9.09 -14.66
N LYS A 87 -1.47 8.39 -13.96
CA LYS A 87 -0.63 7.36 -14.58
C LYS A 87 -1.12 5.96 -14.25
N LEU A 88 -0.85 5.04 -15.16
CA LEU A 88 -1.15 3.62 -14.97
C LEU A 88 0.07 2.80 -15.37
N MET A 89 0.31 1.70 -14.67
CA MET A 89 1.27 0.68 -15.08
C MET A 89 0.67 -0.69 -14.78
N TYR A 90 1.11 -1.71 -15.53
CA TYR A 90 0.69 -3.06 -15.24
C TYR A 90 1.53 -3.65 -14.11
N SER A 91 0.86 -4.39 -13.22
CA SER A 91 1.45 -5.30 -12.28
C SER A 91 0.83 -6.68 -12.55
N PHE A 92 1.45 -7.45 -13.44
CA PHE A 92 0.91 -8.76 -13.81
C PHE A 92 1.03 -9.69 -12.60
N ASP A 93 -0.08 -10.28 -12.18
CA ASP A 93 -0.08 -11.21 -11.05
C ASP A 93 0.33 -12.58 -11.56
N MET A 94 1.56 -12.96 -11.25
CA MET A 94 2.16 -14.20 -11.71
C MET A 94 2.15 -15.28 -10.62
N SER A 95 1.54 -15.00 -9.47
CA SER A 95 1.41 -16.00 -8.40
C SER A 95 0.08 -16.78 -8.48
N TYR A 96 -0.85 -16.32 -9.30
CA TYR A 96 -2.21 -16.87 -9.34
C TYR A 96 -2.21 -18.17 -10.14
N THR A 97 -2.47 -19.27 -9.46
CA THR A 97 -2.41 -20.61 -10.07
C THR A 97 -3.71 -21.40 -9.89
N GLN A 98 -4.76 -20.78 -9.35
CA GLN A 98 -5.98 -21.51 -8.97
C GLN A 98 -6.69 -22.17 -10.15
N CYS A 99 -6.57 -21.58 -11.35
CA CYS A 99 -7.21 -22.11 -12.54
C CYS A 99 -6.24 -22.77 -13.51
N ASN A 100 -5.04 -23.05 -13.05
CA ASN A 100 -4.01 -23.68 -13.86
C ASN A 100 -3.71 -22.89 -15.14
N THR A 101 -3.83 -21.56 -15.06
CA THR A 101 -3.62 -20.65 -16.17
C THR A 101 -2.45 -19.73 -15.83
N TYR A 102 -1.61 -19.47 -16.81
CA TYR A 102 -0.37 -18.71 -16.62
C TYR A 102 -0.26 -17.62 -17.67
N TRP A 103 0.43 -16.53 -17.30
CA TRP A 103 0.73 -15.48 -18.26
C TRP A 103 1.62 -16.02 -19.37
N ASN A 104 1.34 -15.63 -20.61
CA ASN A 104 2.27 -15.84 -21.69
C ASN A 104 2.76 -14.50 -22.25
N GLN A 105 3.96 -14.51 -22.78
CA GLN A 105 4.64 -13.31 -23.23
C GLN A 105 3.91 -12.60 -24.37
N THR A 106 3.25 -13.37 -25.25
CA THR A 106 2.54 -12.78 -26.38
C THR A 106 1.34 -11.98 -25.93
N TYR A 107 0.58 -12.53 -24.96
CA TYR A 107 -0.58 -11.80 -24.42
C TYR A 107 -0.12 -10.54 -23.68
N MET A 108 0.93 -10.67 -22.85
CA MET A 108 1.46 -9.51 -22.13
C MET A 108 1.95 -8.43 -23.08
N GLN A 109 2.66 -8.83 -24.14
CA GLN A 109 3.15 -7.90 -25.16
C GLN A 109 1.99 -7.14 -25.81
N ALA A 110 0.93 -7.86 -26.19
CA ALA A 110 -0.25 -7.24 -26.82
C ALA A 110 -0.92 -6.25 -25.86
N ALA A 111 -1.08 -6.63 -24.60
CA ALA A 111 -1.71 -5.78 -23.57
C ALA A 111 -0.90 -4.49 -23.36
N ILE A 112 0.42 -4.60 -23.25
CA ILE A 112 1.29 -3.44 -23.05
C ILE A 112 1.26 -2.54 -24.28
N THR A 113 1.34 -3.13 -25.47
CA THR A 113 1.37 -2.38 -26.73
C THR A 113 0.08 -1.58 -26.96
N LYS A 114 -1.06 -2.12 -26.51
CA LYS A 114 -2.37 -1.47 -26.75
C LYS A 114 -2.37 -0.02 -26.25
N TYR A 115 -1.73 0.26 -25.14
CA TYR A 115 -1.72 1.61 -24.55
C TYR A 115 -0.33 2.25 -24.57
N ALA A 116 0.57 1.76 -25.42
CA ALA A 116 1.95 2.26 -25.45
C ALA A 116 2.04 3.75 -25.80
N LYS A 117 1.07 4.27 -26.55
CA LYS A 117 1.05 5.68 -26.94
C LYS A 117 0.23 6.56 -25.99
N SER A 118 -0.43 5.99 -25.02
CA SER A 118 -1.24 6.77 -24.08
C SER A 118 -0.36 7.67 -23.22
N PRO A 119 -0.74 8.93 -23.01
CA PRO A 119 -0.01 9.78 -22.06
C PRO A 119 -0.13 9.30 -20.62
N SER A 120 -1.07 8.40 -20.32
CA SER A 120 -1.24 7.84 -18.98
C SER A 120 -0.36 6.62 -18.73
N THR A 121 0.24 6.02 -19.77
CA THR A 121 1.18 4.92 -19.56
C THR A 121 2.44 5.46 -18.90
N TYR A 122 2.77 4.92 -17.72
CA TYR A 122 3.92 5.41 -16.97
C TYR A 122 5.22 4.91 -17.59
N ARG A 123 6.20 5.80 -17.66
CA ARG A 123 7.50 5.49 -18.27
C ARG A 123 8.63 5.80 -17.31
N TRP A 124 9.65 4.96 -17.39
CA TRP A 124 10.91 5.15 -16.68
C TRP A 124 12.04 5.21 -17.73
N ASN A 125 12.76 6.32 -17.74
CA ASN A 125 13.83 6.56 -18.74
C ASN A 125 13.32 6.30 -20.16
N SER A 126 12.15 6.81 -20.47
CA SER A 126 11.46 6.71 -21.78
C SER A 126 10.87 5.33 -22.09
N ASN A 127 11.22 4.28 -21.35
CA ASN A 127 10.64 2.95 -21.53
C ASN A 127 9.34 2.81 -20.70
N ILE A 128 8.44 1.96 -21.17
CA ILE A 128 7.23 1.65 -20.40
C ILE A 128 7.63 0.88 -19.17
N LEU A 129 7.22 1.34 -17.98
CA LEU A 129 7.49 0.62 -16.74
C LEU A 129 6.47 -0.50 -16.57
N VAL A 130 6.97 -1.72 -16.35
CA VAL A 130 6.14 -2.90 -16.11
C VAL A 130 6.60 -3.55 -14.82
N SER A 131 5.64 -3.93 -13.99
CA SER A 131 5.88 -4.64 -12.75
C SER A 131 5.13 -5.97 -12.76
N THR A 132 5.34 -6.77 -11.72
CA THR A 132 4.60 -8.01 -11.49
C THR A 132 4.35 -8.17 -9.99
N TYR A 133 3.41 -9.02 -9.66
CA TYR A 133 3.34 -9.63 -8.33
C TYR A 133 3.73 -11.10 -8.51
N GLY A 134 4.84 -11.49 -7.89
CA GLY A 134 5.37 -12.83 -8.09
C GLY A 134 6.07 -12.99 -9.44
N GLY A 135 6.24 -14.23 -9.83
CA GLY A 135 6.96 -14.62 -11.03
C GLY A 135 8.18 -15.47 -10.68
N ASP A 136 8.33 -15.77 -9.40
CA ASP A 136 9.42 -16.61 -8.87
C ASP A 136 8.90 -17.79 -8.04
N GLN A 137 7.57 -17.96 -7.94
CA GLN A 137 6.99 -19.05 -7.16
C GLN A 137 6.66 -20.30 -8.00
N VAL A 138 6.65 -20.17 -9.32
CA VAL A 138 6.25 -21.27 -10.22
C VAL A 138 7.34 -21.48 -11.27
N ASP A 139 8.43 -22.09 -10.85
CA ASP A 139 9.67 -22.18 -11.62
C ASP A 139 9.49 -22.80 -13.02
N GLU A 140 8.57 -23.73 -13.18
CA GLU A 140 8.36 -24.40 -14.47
C GLU A 140 7.72 -23.47 -15.52
N TYR A 141 7.06 -22.39 -15.08
CA TYR A 141 6.36 -21.47 -15.99
C TYR A 141 7.07 -20.14 -16.11
N TYR A 142 7.80 -19.72 -15.11
CA TYR A 142 8.43 -18.40 -15.05
C TYR A 142 9.87 -18.53 -14.55
N GLY A 143 10.64 -17.50 -14.81
CA GLY A 143 12.01 -17.38 -14.39
C GLY A 143 12.63 -16.23 -15.16
N ASP A 144 13.93 -16.03 -15.02
CA ASP A 144 14.60 -14.95 -15.74
C ASP A 144 14.40 -15.05 -17.26
N TRP A 145 14.39 -16.28 -17.78
CA TRP A 145 14.16 -16.51 -19.22
C TRP A 145 12.83 -15.92 -19.68
N PHE A 146 11.81 -15.97 -18.84
CA PHE A 146 10.49 -15.42 -19.17
C PHE A 146 10.55 -13.89 -19.27
N PHE A 147 11.20 -13.26 -18.31
CA PHE A 147 11.34 -11.81 -18.30
C PHE A 147 12.20 -11.32 -19.46
N GLN A 148 13.30 -12.02 -19.74
CA GLN A 148 14.13 -11.69 -20.89
C GLN A 148 13.33 -11.80 -22.19
N GLY A 149 12.56 -12.88 -22.34
CA GLY A 149 11.72 -13.08 -23.53
C GLY A 149 10.68 -12.00 -23.71
N LEU A 150 10.06 -11.54 -22.60
CA LEU A 150 9.11 -10.44 -22.67
C LEU A 150 9.79 -9.14 -23.12
N LYS A 151 10.96 -8.85 -22.57
CA LYS A 151 11.72 -7.65 -22.97
C LYS A 151 12.09 -7.70 -24.46
N ASP A 152 12.51 -8.87 -24.94
CA ASP A 152 12.89 -9.06 -26.35
C ASP A 152 11.68 -8.84 -27.27
N LYS A 153 10.51 -9.40 -26.91
CA LYS A 153 9.29 -9.18 -27.68
C LYS A 153 8.90 -7.72 -27.72
N MET A 154 8.96 -7.04 -26.58
CA MET A 154 8.59 -5.61 -26.51
C MET A 154 9.55 -4.77 -27.35
N LYS A 155 10.84 -5.08 -27.31
CA LYS A 155 11.84 -4.38 -28.11
C LYS A 155 11.58 -4.62 -29.61
N TYR A 156 11.28 -5.86 -29.98
CA TYR A 156 10.97 -6.20 -31.39
C TYR A 156 9.79 -5.37 -31.90
N TRP A 157 8.77 -5.14 -31.07
CA TRP A 157 7.60 -4.34 -31.43
C TRP A 157 7.79 -2.86 -31.18
N ASN A 158 9.03 -2.41 -30.95
CA ASN A 158 9.42 -1.01 -30.79
C ASN A 158 8.74 -0.32 -29.60
N ASN A 159 8.48 -1.10 -28.54
CA ASN A 159 7.89 -0.61 -27.29
C ASN A 159 8.71 -1.14 -26.11
N ALA A 160 9.97 -0.75 -26.03
CA ALA A 160 10.87 -1.20 -24.98
C ALA A 160 10.29 -0.95 -23.59
N ILE A 161 10.50 -1.90 -22.71
CA ILE A 161 10.03 -1.81 -21.31
C ILE A 161 11.21 -1.76 -20.34
N THR A 162 10.96 -1.15 -19.20
CA THR A 162 11.78 -1.26 -18.00
C THR A 162 11.02 -2.18 -17.06
N LEU A 163 11.67 -3.24 -16.58
CA LEU A 163 11.00 -4.28 -15.79
C LEU A 163 11.45 -4.22 -14.34
N ALA A 164 10.50 -3.99 -13.43
CA ALA A 164 10.74 -3.93 -11.98
C ALA A 164 9.72 -4.83 -11.28
N PRO A 165 9.96 -6.16 -11.28
CA PRO A 165 9.00 -7.11 -10.72
C PRO A 165 9.09 -7.19 -9.20
N ALA A 166 8.01 -7.67 -8.56
CA ALA A 166 7.99 -8.01 -7.15
C ALA A 166 8.16 -9.52 -7.00
N LEU A 167 9.39 -9.97 -6.94
CA LEU A 167 9.71 -11.39 -6.78
C LEU A 167 9.68 -11.71 -5.29
N THR A 168 8.55 -12.19 -4.82
CA THR A 168 8.19 -12.15 -3.41
C THR A 168 9.05 -13.06 -2.52
N THR A 169 9.60 -14.17 -3.06
CA THR A 169 10.48 -15.00 -2.23
C THR A 169 11.76 -14.27 -1.84
N TYR A 170 12.28 -13.41 -2.73
CA TYR A 170 13.46 -12.59 -2.42
C TYR A 170 13.11 -11.50 -1.40
N SER A 171 11.95 -10.86 -1.54
CA SER A 171 11.51 -9.86 -0.58
C SER A 171 11.34 -10.45 0.82
N MET A 172 10.74 -11.65 0.91
CA MET A 172 10.58 -12.34 2.19
C MET A 172 11.94 -12.73 2.78
N SER A 173 12.80 -13.35 1.96
CA SER A 173 14.13 -13.78 2.42
C SER A 173 14.96 -12.61 2.92
N ALA A 174 14.77 -11.42 2.36
CA ALA A 174 15.54 -10.23 2.75
C ALA A 174 15.25 -9.80 4.18
N GLN A 175 14.11 -10.18 4.75
CA GLN A 175 13.85 -9.88 6.16
C GLN A 175 14.69 -10.73 7.11
N HIS A 176 15.23 -11.85 6.63
CA HIS A 176 16.13 -12.69 7.40
C HIS A 176 17.59 -12.34 7.14
N ASP A 177 17.95 -12.13 5.86
CA ASP A 177 19.31 -11.74 5.47
C ASP A 177 19.21 -10.88 4.20
N ALA A 178 19.14 -9.58 4.41
CA ALA A 178 18.90 -8.62 3.34
C ALA A 178 19.97 -8.67 2.26
N LYS A 179 21.24 -8.71 2.68
CA LYS A 179 22.36 -8.68 1.74
C LYS A 179 22.41 -9.96 0.88
N ALA A 180 22.21 -11.11 1.51
CA ALA A 180 22.24 -12.38 0.81
C ALA A 180 21.08 -12.47 -0.19
N ALA A 181 19.86 -12.04 0.20
CA ALA A 181 18.70 -12.07 -0.68
C ALA A 181 18.90 -11.15 -1.89
N ALA A 182 19.40 -9.94 -1.67
CA ALA A 182 19.64 -8.98 -2.76
C ALA A 182 20.69 -9.49 -3.73
N SER A 183 21.78 -10.07 -3.23
CA SER A 183 22.85 -10.64 -4.06
C SER A 183 22.32 -11.81 -4.90
N LYS A 184 21.51 -12.66 -4.29
CA LYS A 184 20.90 -13.80 -4.98
C LYS A 184 19.96 -13.31 -6.11
N LEU A 185 19.13 -12.29 -5.83
CA LEU A 185 18.24 -11.71 -6.83
C LEU A 185 19.01 -11.25 -8.06
N ILE A 186 20.05 -10.47 -7.86
CA ILE A 186 20.85 -9.90 -8.96
C ILE A 186 21.50 -11.01 -9.79
N ARG A 187 21.96 -12.07 -9.14
CA ARG A 187 22.61 -13.18 -9.81
C ARG A 187 21.61 -14.01 -10.63
N GLU A 188 20.42 -14.25 -10.07
CA GLU A 188 19.45 -15.16 -10.67
C GLU A 188 18.52 -14.48 -11.67
N TYR A 189 18.41 -13.15 -11.61
CA TYR A 189 17.54 -12.40 -12.51
C TYR A 189 18.34 -11.29 -13.21
N PRO A 190 19.25 -11.66 -14.11
CA PRO A 190 20.02 -10.65 -14.84
C PRO A 190 19.18 -9.77 -15.78
N SER A 191 17.98 -10.21 -16.17
CA SER A 191 17.17 -9.45 -17.12
C SER A 191 16.37 -8.31 -16.48
N ILE A 192 16.17 -8.29 -15.16
CA ILE A 192 15.36 -7.23 -14.56
C ILE A 192 16.16 -5.93 -14.46
N ASP A 193 15.46 -4.82 -14.59
CA ASP A 193 16.07 -3.49 -14.61
C ASP A 193 15.99 -2.79 -13.25
N GLY A 194 14.91 -3.03 -12.54
CA GLY A 194 14.66 -2.51 -11.21
C GLY A 194 14.05 -3.59 -10.35
N TYR A 195 13.51 -3.20 -9.20
CA TYR A 195 12.93 -4.18 -8.29
C TYR A 195 11.86 -3.53 -7.43
N PHE A 196 10.76 -4.25 -7.23
CA PHE A 196 9.70 -3.87 -6.31
C PHE A 196 9.79 -4.77 -5.07
N ASN A 197 10.16 -4.18 -3.93
CA ASN A 197 10.19 -4.90 -2.67
C ASN A 197 8.78 -4.91 -2.08
N TRP A 198 8.05 -6.00 -2.36
CA TRP A 198 6.65 -6.15 -1.96
C TRP A 198 6.47 -6.14 -0.44
N GLN A 199 7.48 -6.59 0.31
CA GLN A 199 7.32 -6.91 1.73
C GLN A 199 7.19 -5.63 2.55
N ALA A 200 5.95 -5.18 2.76
CA ALA A 200 5.62 -3.98 3.53
C ALA A 200 5.35 -4.28 5.00
N TRP A 201 5.37 -5.54 5.40
CA TRP A 201 5.01 -6.00 6.74
C TRP A 201 6.11 -6.90 7.28
N PRO A 202 6.32 -6.93 8.61
CA PRO A 202 7.24 -7.93 9.16
C PRO A 202 6.67 -9.33 8.98
N LEU A 203 7.55 -10.28 8.69
CA LEU A 203 7.16 -11.70 8.65
C LEU A 203 7.19 -12.26 10.05
N ASP A 204 6.29 -13.10 10.39
CA ASP A 204 6.22 -13.96 11.59
C ASP A 204 7.14 -13.53 12.73
N VAL A 205 7.15 -12.23 13.04
CA VAL A 205 7.96 -11.64 14.11
C VAL A 205 7.22 -10.42 14.68
N GLU A 206 7.23 -10.30 16.00
CA GLU A 206 6.63 -9.18 16.71
C GLU A 206 7.63 -8.03 16.78
N ALA A 207 7.86 -7.36 15.66
CA ALA A 207 8.84 -6.29 15.57
C ALA A 207 8.50 -5.37 14.39
N ASN A 208 8.88 -4.12 14.51
CA ASN A 208 8.72 -3.16 13.40
C ASN A 208 9.61 -3.55 12.23
N ILE A 209 9.10 -3.34 11.02
CA ILE A 209 9.87 -3.56 9.80
C ILE A 209 11.02 -2.55 9.72
N THR A 210 12.18 -3.01 9.26
CA THR A 210 13.36 -2.16 9.11
C THR A 210 13.59 -1.82 7.63
N THR A 211 14.49 -0.89 7.39
CA THR A 211 14.90 -0.51 6.02
C THR A 211 16.04 -1.35 5.47
N SER A 212 16.53 -2.34 6.21
CA SER A 212 17.66 -3.15 5.75
C SER A 212 17.39 -3.82 4.39
N PRO A 213 16.21 -4.44 4.15
CA PRO A 213 15.94 -4.97 2.82
C PRO A 213 15.92 -3.90 1.73
N ASP A 214 15.31 -2.75 2.01
CA ASP A 214 15.24 -1.67 1.03
C ASP A 214 16.63 -1.21 0.61
N LEU A 215 17.50 -0.97 1.59
CA LEU A 215 18.87 -0.53 1.34
C LEU A 215 19.66 -1.59 0.57
N ALA A 216 19.47 -2.87 0.93
CA ALA A 216 20.21 -3.95 0.27
C ALA A 216 19.81 -4.10 -1.19
N PHE A 217 18.50 -4.09 -1.49
CA PHE A 217 18.05 -4.19 -2.88
C PHE A 217 18.50 -2.98 -3.69
N GLN A 218 18.37 -1.79 -3.14
CA GLN A 218 18.76 -0.56 -3.84
C GLN A 218 20.26 -0.56 -4.14
N SER A 219 21.08 -0.95 -3.17
CA SER A 219 22.53 -1.04 -3.35
C SER A 219 22.90 -2.10 -4.39
N ALA A 220 22.24 -3.26 -4.35
CA ALA A 220 22.54 -4.35 -5.28
C ALA A 220 22.22 -3.93 -6.72
N LEU A 221 21.07 -3.29 -6.94
CA LEU A 221 20.71 -2.77 -8.27
C LEU A 221 21.76 -1.78 -8.77
N LYS A 222 22.13 -0.84 -7.92
CA LYS A 222 23.11 0.20 -8.28
C LYS A 222 24.47 -0.42 -8.62
N ASN A 223 24.94 -1.32 -7.76
CA ASN A 223 26.25 -1.96 -7.95
C ASN A 223 26.29 -2.84 -9.20
N ALA A 224 25.15 -3.38 -9.60
CA ALA A 224 25.04 -4.18 -10.84
C ALA A 224 24.78 -3.32 -12.08
N GLY A 225 24.74 -2.00 -11.93
CA GLY A 225 24.52 -1.08 -13.07
C GLY A 225 23.11 -1.11 -13.62
N ARG A 226 22.14 -1.60 -12.83
CA ARG A 226 20.74 -1.61 -13.27
C ARG A 226 20.18 -0.20 -13.22
N THR A 227 19.42 0.17 -14.26
CA THR A 227 18.95 1.55 -14.43
C THR A 227 17.46 1.74 -14.15
N GLY A 228 16.77 0.67 -13.80
CA GLY A 228 15.36 0.74 -13.41
C GLY A 228 15.18 1.22 -11.99
N PRO A 229 13.93 1.47 -11.58
CA PRO A 229 13.66 2.02 -10.25
C PRO A 229 13.74 0.96 -9.15
N TYR A 230 14.07 1.42 -7.95
CA TYR A 230 13.75 0.68 -6.74
C TYR A 230 12.38 1.17 -6.22
N ILE A 231 11.44 0.25 -6.07
CA ILE A 231 10.08 0.55 -5.60
C ILE A 231 9.93 -0.01 -4.18
N MET A 232 9.57 0.88 -3.25
CA MET A 232 9.42 0.55 -1.84
C MET A 232 7.95 0.48 -1.47
N ALA A 233 7.54 -0.62 -0.86
CA ALA A 233 6.15 -0.81 -0.45
C ALA A 233 5.85 -0.08 0.85
N MET A 234 4.65 0.52 0.92
CA MET A 234 4.07 1.17 2.11
C MET A 234 2.73 0.51 2.38
N SER A 235 2.46 0.14 3.63
CA SER A 235 1.15 -0.42 3.95
C SER A 235 0.73 -0.05 5.36
N PRO A 236 -0.59 0.12 5.59
CA PRO A 236 -1.05 0.42 6.94
C PRO A 236 -1.25 -0.80 7.82
N TRP A 237 -1.54 -1.96 7.24
CA TRP A 237 -1.98 -3.12 8.02
C TRP A 237 -1.88 -4.37 7.17
N GLN A 238 -1.96 -5.56 7.81
CA GLN A 238 -2.09 -6.83 7.07
C GLN A 238 -2.82 -7.83 7.94
N TYR A 239 -3.99 -8.27 7.46
CA TYR A 239 -4.74 -9.37 8.05
C TYR A 239 -5.60 -9.99 6.97
N LYS A 240 -5.62 -11.32 6.91
CA LYS A 240 -6.60 -12.01 6.10
C LYS A 240 -7.01 -13.34 6.73
N ASP A 241 -8.20 -13.78 6.38
CA ASP A 241 -8.72 -15.09 6.73
C ASP A 241 -9.66 -15.51 5.61
N LEU A 242 -9.15 -16.25 4.63
CA LEU A 242 -9.95 -16.63 3.47
C LEU A 242 -10.94 -17.75 3.76
N ASN A 243 -10.93 -18.31 4.98
CA ASN A 243 -11.85 -19.38 5.40
C ASN A 243 -11.81 -20.57 4.45
N ASP A 244 -10.65 -20.86 3.88
CA ASP A 244 -10.50 -21.96 2.90
C ASP A 244 -9.84 -23.20 3.49
N GLY A 245 -9.64 -23.23 4.81
CA GLY A 245 -9.02 -24.34 5.52
C GLY A 245 -7.51 -24.39 5.38
N ASN A 246 -6.90 -23.45 4.69
CA ASN A 246 -5.45 -23.40 4.51
C ASN A 246 -4.85 -22.38 5.50
N PRO A 247 -4.06 -22.86 6.50
CA PRO A 247 -3.51 -21.93 7.50
C PRO A 247 -2.56 -20.89 6.91
N MET A 248 -2.07 -21.08 5.68
CA MET A 248 -1.28 -20.07 5.00
C MET A 248 -2.13 -18.88 4.53
N ASN A 249 -3.46 -19.03 4.54
CA ASN A 249 -4.39 -17.97 4.14
C ASN A 249 -5.15 -17.38 5.33
N ALA A 250 -4.58 -17.53 6.54
CA ALA A 250 -5.17 -16.96 7.78
C ALA A 250 -4.04 -16.43 8.64
N TRP A 251 -3.79 -15.12 8.59
CA TRP A 251 -2.72 -14.52 9.39
C TRP A 251 -2.94 -13.03 9.64
N VAL A 252 -2.24 -12.51 10.64
CA VAL A 252 -2.11 -11.09 10.88
C VAL A 252 -0.64 -10.76 11.06
N ALA A 253 -0.19 -9.65 10.48
CA ALA A 253 1.17 -9.16 10.69
C ALA A 253 1.18 -8.13 11.82
N TYR A 254 2.34 -7.97 12.45
CA TYR A 254 2.53 -6.91 13.45
C TYR A 254 2.50 -5.57 12.73
N SER A 255 1.37 -4.86 12.86
CA SER A 255 1.12 -3.65 12.07
C SER A 255 0.71 -2.45 12.95
N ASP A 256 0.91 -2.52 14.24
CA ASP A 256 0.30 -1.59 15.19
C ASP A 256 0.52 -0.12 14.85
N MET A 257 1.77 0.28 14.54
CA MET A 257 2.12 1.64 14.15
C MET A 257 2.81 1.66 12.77
N LEU A 258 2.53 0.67 11.96
CA LEU A 258 3.30 0.39 10.74
C LEU A 258 3.28 1.57 9.76
N PHE A 259 2.10 2.10 9.45
CA PHE A 259 1.96 3.10 8.39
C PHE A 259 2.78 4.38 8.68
N PRO A 260 2.57 5.05 9.82
CA PRO A 260 3.40 6.22 10.10
C PRO A 260 4.88 5.89 10.28
N ASN A 261 5.21 4.74 10.88
CA ASN A 261 6.63 4.37 11.05
C ASN A 261 7.31 4.17 9.69
N ARG A 262 6.64 3.51 8.76
CA ARG A 262 7.20 3.29 7.42
C ARG A 262 7.41 4.62 6.68
N PHE A 263 6.44 5.53 6.76
CA PHE A 263 6.59 6.86 6.17
C PHE A 263 7.71 7.67 6.83
N LYS A 264 7.89 7.53 8.13
CA LYS A 264 8.99 8.23 8.82
C LYS A 264 10.35 7.79 8.28
N GLN A 265 10.48 6.52 7.89
CA GLN A 265 11.75 5.99 7.36
C GLN A 265 12.20 6.72 6.09
N ILE A 266 11.28 7.29 5.32
CA ILE A 266 11.61 8.04 4.09
C ILE A 266 11.48 9.55 4.27
N THR A 267 11.02 10.04 5.41
CA THR A 267 10.84 11.47 5.68
C THR A 267 11.70 11.89 6.87
N SER A 268 11.14 11.94 8.07
CA SER A 268 11.85 12.48 9.23
C SER A 268 13.15 11.73 9.55
N ASP A 269 13.13 10.41 9.44
CA ASP A 269 14.29 9.59 9.79
C ASP A 269 15.29 9.49 8.64
N ASN A 270 14.82 9.68 7.42
CA ASN A 270 15.62 9.74 6.19
C ASN A 270 16.58 8.55 6.06
N GLU A 271 16.10 7.36 6.39
CA GLU A 271 16.92 6.14 6.36
C GLU A 271 17.16 5.63 4.95
N VAL A 272 16.17 5.80 4.05
CA VAL A 272 16.24 5.29 2.68
C VAL A 272 15.46 6.22 1.77
N GLN A 273 15.91 6.34 0.52
CA GLN A 273 15.24 7.16 -0.49
C GLN A 273 14.96 6.30 -1.71
N PRO A 274 13.76 5.71 -1.78
CA PRO A 274 13.39 4.93 -2.97
C PRO A 274 13.10 5.85 -4.17
N ASP A 275 13.13 5.28 -5.37
CA ASP A 275 12.73 6.02 -6.58
C ASP A 275 11.22 6.20 -6.66
N ILE A 276 10.49 5.15 -6.27
CA ILE A 276 9.02 5.12 -6.28
C ILE A 276 8.57 4.49 -4.97
N ILE A 277 7.49 5.01 -4.39
CA ILE A 277 6.80 4.28 -3.34
C ILE A 277 5.49 3.73 -3.91
N GLU A 278 5.12 2.54 -3.48
CA GLU A 278 3.85 1.94 -3.87
C GLU A 278 3.07 1.56 -2.62
N ILE A 279 1.87 2.13 -2.50
CA ILE A 279 1.00 1.86 -1.35
C ILE A 279 0.28 0.54 -1.60
N LEU A 280 0.39 -0.37 -0.64
CA LEU A 280 -0.30 -1.64 -0.62
C LEU A 280 -1.41 -1.56 0.43
N THR A 281 -2.68 -1.34 0.00
CA THR A 281 -3.14 -1.18 -1.37
C THR A 281 -4.22 -0.10 -1.47
N TRP A 282 -4.68 0.17 -2.68
CA TRP A 282 -5.88 0.99 -2.83
C TRP A 282 -7.12 0.23 -2.37
N ASN A 283 -7.31 -1.00 -2.87
CA ASN A 283 -8.60 -1.69 -2.76
C ASN A 283 -8.50 -3.21 -2.54
N ASP A 284 -7.45 -3.71 -1.90
CA ASP A 284 -7.43 -5.13 -1.53
C ASP A 284 -8.12 -5.27 -0.18
N PHE A 285 -9.43 -5.47 -0.26
CA PHE A 285 -10.26 -5.55 0.94
C PHE A 285 -9.98 -6.82 1.74
N CYS A 286 -9.75 -7.92 1.05
CA CYS A 286 -9.62 -9.23 1.71
C CYS A 286 -8.30 -9.37 2.48
N GLU A 287 -7.29 -8.58 2.15
CA GLU A 287 -6.03 -8.56 2.92
C GLU A 287 -5.95 -7.40 3.92
N SER A 288 -7.02 -6.61 4.05
CA SER A 288 -7.18 -5.59 5.09
C SER A 288 -6.20 -4.42 5.03
N HIS A 289 -5.54 -4.23 3.88
CA HIS A 289 -4.59 -3.11 3.75
C HIS A 289 -5.08 -2.03 2.79
N TYR A 290 -6.37 -2.02 2.49
CA TYR A 290 -6.98 -1.01 1.63
C TYR A 290 -6.99 0.36 2.30
N ILE A 291 -6.83 1.43 1.49
CA ILE A 291 -7.03 2.79 1.97
C ILE A 291 -8.19 3.50 1.24
N ARG A 292 -8.78 2.84 0.26
CA ARG A 292 -10.00 3.29 -0.40
C ARG A 292 -11.18 3.23 0.56
N ASP A 293 -12.20 4.02 0.30
CA ASP A 293 -13.50 3.85 0.97
C ASP A 293 -14.01 2.41 0.76
N LEU A 294 -14.77 1.92 1.72
CA LEU A 294 -15.38 0.59 1.60
C LEU A 294 -16.27 0.52 0.35
N PRO A 295 -16.33 -0.67 -0.28
CA PRO A 295 -17.23 -0.83 -1.42
C PRO A 295 -18.68 -0.85 -0.97
N SER A 296 -19.58 -0.50 -1.87
CA SER A 296 -21.01 -0.58 -1.60
C SER A 296 -21.44 -2.04 -1.45
N GLN A 297 -22.42 -2.28 -0.58
CA GLN A 297 -23.06 -3.58 -0.46
C GLN A 297 -24.25 -3.72 -1.43
N ASP A 298 -24.63 -2.64 -2.11
CA ASP A 298 -25.68 -2.68 -3.13
C ASP A 298 -25.10 -3.26 -4.43
N ILE A 299 -25.62 -4.40 -4.85
CA ILE A 299 -25.15 -5.12 -6.05
C ILE A 299 -25.26 -4.26 -7.33
N ASN A 300 -26.08 -3.23 -7.31
CA ASN A 300 -26.24 -2.34 -8.46
C ASN A 300 -25.29 -1.14 -8.45
N ALA A 301 -24.55 -0.95 -7.38
CA ALA A 301 -23.60 0.16 -7.29
C ALA A 301 -22.37 -0.08 -8.16
N LYS A 302 -21.80 1.00 -8.67
CA LYS A 302 -20.65 0.90 -9.56
C LYS A 302 -19.34 0.54 -8.85
N ASP A 303 -19.34 0.61 -7.52
CA ASP A 303 -18.18 0.16 -6.72
C ASP A 303 -18.48 -1.10 -5.91
N TYR A 304 -19.55 -1.82 -6.25
CA TYR A 304 -19.89 -3.07 -5.58
C TYR A 304 -18.78 -4.12 -5.77
N VAL A 305 -18.45 -4.80 -4.68
CA VAL A 305 -17.53 -5.94 -4.70
C VAL A 305 -18.18 -7.07 -3.90
N GLU A 306 -18.24 -8.27 -4.48
CA GLU A 306 -18.73 -9.43 -3.75
C GLU A 306 -17.59 -10.00 -2.90
N LEU A 307 -17.64 -9.74 -1.60
CA LEU A 307 -16.58 -10.17 -0.69
C LEU A 307 -16.78 -11.58 -0.14
N GLY A 308 -17.98 -12.14 -0.28
CA GLY A 308 -18.26 -13.45 0.27
C GLY A 308 -18.05 -13.47 1.79
N ASP A 309 -17.42 -14.52 2.29
CA ASP A 309 -17.16 -14.67 3.72
C ASP A 309 -16.28 -13.54 4.27
N MET A 310 -15.38 -12.98 3.44
CA MET A 310 -14.50 -11.91 3.89
C MET A 310 -15.27 -10.63 4.25
N GLY A 311 -16.51 -10.49 3.78
CA GLY A 311 -17.36 -9.40 4.21
C GLY A 311 -17.54 -9.32 5.72
N ALA A 312 -17.44 -10.48 6.40
CA ALA A 312 -17.59 -10.53 7.86
C ALA A 312 -16.52 -9.70 8.58
N TYR A 313 -15.34 -9.56 8.01
CA TYR A 313 -14.29 -8.75 8.65
C TYR A 313 -13.95 -7.47 7.89
N VAL A 314 -14.60 -7.22 6.76
CA VAL A 314 -14.34 -6.00 5.98
C VAL A 314 -15.42 -4.94 6.22
N TYR A 315 -16.70 -5.32 6.10
CA TYR A 315 -17.76 -4.34 6.23
C TYR A 315 -17.77 -3.73 7.64
N GLY A 316 -17.89 -2.42 7.68
CA GLY A 316 -17.82 -1.67 8.93
C GLY A 316 -16.41 -1.22 9.33
N GLN A 317 -15.38 -1.78 8.70
CA GLN A 317 -13.99 -1.42 9.02
C GLN A 317 -13.50 -0.35 8.02
N ASP A 318 -13.94 0.89 8.22
CA ASP A 318 -13.55 2.03 7.37
C ASP A 318 -12.07 2.36 7.61
N HIS A 319 -11.30 2.47 6.53
CA HIS A 319 -9.87 2.81 6.59
C HIS A 319 -9.58 4.19 6.00
N SER A 320 -10.60 4.93 5.56
CA SER A 320 -10.39 6.14 4.77
C SER A 320 -9.53 7.20 5.48
N ALA A 321 -9.60 7.28 6.81
CA ALA A 321 -8.82 8.28 7.53
C ALA A 321 -7.31 8.01 7.47
N TRP A 322 -6.85 6.78 7.15
CA TRP A 322 -5.42 6.56 6.88
C TRP A 322 -4.93 7.38 5.69
N ARG A 323 -5.82 7.79 4.78
CA ARG A 323 -5.42 8.67 3.68
C ARG A 323 -4.93 10.04 4.19
N ILE A 324 -5.38 10.48 5.37
CA ILE A 324 -4.88 11.72 5.97
C ILE A 324 -3.40 11.58 6.35
N VAL A 325 -3.04 10.45 6.97
CA VAL A 325 -1.64 10.14 7.29
C VAL A 325 -0.81 10.10 6.02
N ALA A 326 -1.29 9.38 5.00
CA ALA A 326 -0.58 9.26 3.73
C ALA A 326 -0.41 10.64 3.05
N LYS A 327 -1.46 11.45 3.04
CA LYS A 327 -1.43 12.77 2.40
C LYS A 327 -0.32 13.65 3.01
N TYR A 328 -0.20 13.65 4.34
CA TYR A 328 0.82 14.43 5.04
C TYR A 328 2.22 13.98 4.64
N TYR A 329 2.48 12.67 4.72
CA TYR A 329 3.84 12.18 4.47
C TYR A 329 4.20 12.16 2.98
N ILE A 330 3.25 11.92 2.09
CA ILE A 330 3.51 12.00 0.64
C ILE A 330 3.92 13.43 0.26
N SER A 331 3.20 14.42 0.79
CA SER A 331 3.56 15.83 0.57
C SER A 331 4.98 16.11 1.07
N TRP A 332 5.31 15.64 2.26
CA TRP A 332 6.64 15.80 2.83
C TRP A 332 7.70 15.14 1.93
N TRP A 333 7.48 13.89 1.58
CA TRP A 333 8.48 13.13 0.79
C TRP A 333 8.73 13.79 -0.56
N LYS A 334 7.67 14.25 -1.23
CA LYS A 334 7.79 14.88 -2.56
C LYS A 334 8.47 16.25 -2.49
N SER A 335 8.20 17.04 -1.46
CA SER A 335 8.74 18.40 -1.35
C SER A 335 10.08 18.45 -0.61
N GLY A 336 10.39 17.42 0.18
CA GLY A 336 11.57 17.39 1.03
C GLY A 336 11.38 18.06 2.37
N THR A 337 10.22 18.67 2.64
CA THR A 337 9.94 19.36 3.90
C THR A 337 8.52 19.05 4.37
N PRO A 338 8.29 19.03 5.70
CA PRO A 338 6.94 18.76 6.17
C PRO A 338 5.98 19.88 5.74
N PRO A 339 4.76 19.51 5.33
CA PRO A 339 3.77 20.54 4.97
C PRO A 339 3.30 21.30 6.20
N PRO A 340 2.81 22.53 6.03
CA PRO A 340 2.28 23.29 7.18
C PRO A 340 1.05 22.59 7.76
N ILE A 341 0.92 22.66 9.08
CA ILE A 341 -0.20 22.06 9.79
C ILE A 341 -1.31 23.11 9.89
N THR A 342 -2.42 22.86 9.23
CA THR A 342 -3.53 23.82 9.15
C THR A 342 -4.75 23.41 9.97
N ASN A 343 -4.90 22.11 10.24
CA ASN A 343 -6.04 21.56 10.97
C ASN A 343 -5.55 20.73 12.15
N ASP A 344 -6.32 20.75 13.23
CA ASP A 344 -6.11 19.79 14.32
C ASP A 344 -6.77 18.49 13.91
N GLN A 345 -5.98 17.41 13.88
CA GLN A 345 -6.45 16.10 13.44
C GLN A 345 -5.82 15.02 14.31
N VAL A 346 -6.62 14.05 14.74
CA VAL A 346 -6.11 12.81 15.33
C VAL A 346 -6.70 11.65 14.54
N VAL A 347 -5.85 10.97 13.80
CA VAL A 347 -6.22 9.72 13.13
C VAL A 347 -5.94 8.60 14.12
N TYR A 348 -6.95 7.77 14.38
CA TYR A 348 -6.82 6.70 15.37
C TYR A 348 -7.35 5.40 14.77
N TRP A 349 -6.81 4.28 15.24
CA TRP A 349 -7.24 2.96 14.74
C TRP A 349 -7.16 1.93 15.86
N TYR A 350 -8.02 0.91 15.75
CA TYR A 350 -8.11 -0.13 16.76
C TYR A 350 -8.89 -1.32 16.22
N ARG A 351 -8.61 -2.50 16.77
CA ARG A 351 -9.38 -3.70 16.47
C ARG A 351 -10.68 -3.70 17.26
N VAL A 352 -11.70 -4.35 16.70
CA VAL A 352 -13.06 -4.25 17.26
C VAL A 352 -13.33 -5.27 18.38
N HIS A 353 -12.33 -6.09 18.73
CA HIS A 353 -12.39 -6.92 19.92
C HIS A 353 -10.98 -7.30 20.36
N PRO A 354 -10.83 -7.63 21.67
CA PRO A 354 -9.53 -8.12 22.16
C PRO A 354 -9.11 -9.40 21.44
N LYS A 355 -7.80 -9.58 21.29
CA LYS A 355 -7.27 -10.71 20.52
C LYS A 355 -7.61 -12.08 21.11
N GLU A 356 -7.89 -12.13 22.41
CA GLU A 356 -8.25 -13.38 23.09
C GLU A 356 -9.76 -13.67 23.05
N THR A 357 -10.56 -12.82 22.39
CA THR A 357 -12.01 -13.04 22.32
C THR A 357 -12.30 -14.33 21.54
N ILE A 358 -13.16 -15.16 22.11
CA ILE A 358 -13.60 -16.40 21.47
C ILE A 358 -14.88 -16.10 20.70
N CYS A 359 -14.82 -16.21 19.38
CA CYS A 359 -15.97 -15.96 18.52
C CYS A 359 -16.82 -17.21 18.37
N THR A 360 -18.11 -17.05 18.14
CA THR A 360 -19.07 -18.15 18.09
C THR A 360 -19.21 -18.77 16.69
N GLY A 361 -18.64 -18.13 15.67
CA GLY A 361 -18.73 -18.59 14.29
C GLY A 361 -17.50 -18.19 13.49
N GLY A 362 -17.68 -18.07 12.21
CA GLY A 362 -16.62 -17.63 11.32
C GLY A 362 -15.70 -18.77 10.91
N SER A 363 -14.46 -18.43 10.64
CA SER A 363 -13.46 -19.39 10.19
C SER A 363 -13.04 -20.31 11.34
N SER A 364 -12.84 -21.58 11.01
CA SER A 364 -12.27 -22.55 11.94
C SER A 364 -10.73 -22.53 11.90
N THR A 365 -10.14 -21.78 11.00
CA THR A 365 -8.69 -21.71 10.83
C THR A 365 -8.10 -20.77 11.89
N GLU A 366 -7.12 -21.26 12.64
CA GLU A 366 -6.42 -20.43 13.61
C GLU A 366 -5.64 -19.34 12.88
N ILE A 367 -5.77 -18.11 13.33
CA ILE A 367 -5.06 -16.97 12.72
C ILE A 367 -3.60 -16.98 13.17
N ARG A 368 -2.69 -17.21 12.22
CA ARG A 368 -1.25 -17.20 12.51
C ARG A 368 -0.84 -15.81 12.99
N ASN A 369 0.01 -15.76 14.02
CA ASN A 369 0.53 -14.53 14.65
C ASN A 369 -0.54 -13.74 15.42
N ASN A 370 -1.63 -14.38 15.81
CA ASN A 370 -2.72 -13.70 16.52
C ASN A 370 -2.29 -13.07 17.84
N ALA A 371 -1.17 -13.51 18.40
CA ALA A 371 -0.63 -12.95 19.64
C ALA A 371 0.10 -11.63 19.46
N TYR A 372 0.53 -11.29 18.24
CA TYR A 372 1.42 -10.16 18.00
C TYR A 372 0.73 -8.79 18.17
N PRO A 373 -0.49 -8.55 17.62
CA PRO A 373 -1.08 -7.22 17.75
C PRO A 373 -1.35 -6.85 19.20
N VAL A 374 -1.10 -5.61 19.55
CA VAL A 374 -1.38 -5.10 20.90
C VAL A 374 -2.85 -4.72 21.01
N ASP A 375 -3.49 -5.09 22.11
CA ASP A 375 -4.87 -4.68 22.42
C ASP A 375 -4.85 -3.22 22.87
N ALA A 376 -4.99 -2.29 21.89
CA ALA A 376 -4.87 -0.87 22.14
C ALA A 376 -5.60 -0.07 21.07
N VAL A 377 -5.87 1.19 21.39
CA VAL A 377 -6.25 2.22 20.42
C VAL A 377 -5.00 3.04 20.14
N PHE A 378 -4.62 3.13 18.89
CA PHE A 378 -3.44 3.86 18.44
C PHE A 378 -3.87 5.22 17.89
N ALA A 379 -3.02 6.23 18.05
CA ALA A 379 -3.33 7.58 17.58
C ALA A 379 -2.10 8.24 16.96
N TRP A 380 -2.36 8.93 15.86
CA TRP A 380 -1.42 9.79 15.14
C TRP A 380 -2.03 11.18 15.14
N ALA A 381 -1.42 12.11 15.88
CA ALA A 381 -1.98 13.44 16.11
C ALA A 381 -1.15 14.49 15.38
N LEU A 382 -1.85 15.36 14.65
CA LEU A 382 -1.26 16.48 13.93
C LEU A 382 -2.01 17.72 14.37
N VAL A 383 -1.35 18.62 15.12
CA VAL A 383 -2.02 19.77 15.73
C VAL A 383 -1.34 21.07 15.32
N SER A 384 -2.12 22.14 15.25
CA SER A 384 -1.67 23.45 14.79
C SER A 384 -0.86 24.21 15.83
N SER A 385 -0.97 23.83 17.08
CA SER A 385 -0.17 24.41 18.17
C SER A 385 -0.13 23.42 19.34
N ALA A 386 0.75 23.68 20.30
CA ALA A 386 0.97 22.77 21.42
C ALA A 386 -0.33 22.37 22.11
N SER A 387 -0.55 21.09 22.26
CA SER A 387 -1.79 20.49 22.75
C SER A 387 -1.48 19.24 23.58
N THR A 388 -2.47 18.83 24.35
CA THR A 388 -2.47 17.52 25.01
C THR A 388 -3.56 16.68 24.34
N ILE A 389 -3.19 15.47 23.93
CA ILE A 389 -4.14 14.51 23.40
C ILE A 389 -4.56 13.61 24.55
N SER A 390 -5.86 13.51 24.79
CA SER A 390 -6.44 12.67 25.84
C SER A 390 -7.17 11.51 25.19
N MET A 391 -6.92 10.30 25.68
CA MET A 391 -7.54 9.09 25.17
C MET A 391 -8.09 8.27 26.33
N SER A 392 -9.25 7.64 26.11
CA SER A 392 -9.81 6.72 27.08
C SER A 392 -10.57 5.59 26.36
N VAL A 393 -10.59 4.43 27.00
CA VAL A 393 -11.37 3.26 26.55
C VAL A 393 -12.00 2.68 27.81
N GLY A 394 -13.30 2.84 27.98
CA GLY A 394 -13.99 2.35 29.17
C GLY A 394 -13.44 2.95 30.46
N ASN A 395 -12.99 2.09 31.37
CA ASN A 395 -12.40 2.54 32.63
C ASN A 395 -10.91 2.87 32.53
N ASN A 396 -10.28 2.57 31.39
CA ASN A 396 -8.92 3.06 31.09
C ASN A 396 -9.01 4.53 30.63
N LYS A 397 -8.90 5.44 31.58
CA LYS A 397 -9.16 6.88 31.34
C LYS A 397 -7.91 7.71 31.50
N TYR A 398 -7.94 8.88 30.83
CA TYR A 398 -6.95 9.94 31.02
C TYR A 398 -5.54 9.57 30.59
N TRP A 399 -5.42 8.70 29.60
CA TRP A 399 -4.14 8.48 28.95
C TRP A 399 -3.85 9.70 28.08
N THR A 400 -2.78 10.38 28.37
CA THR A 400 -2.46 11.63 27.68
C THR A 400 -1.06 11.60 27.09
N PHE A 401 -0.88 12.35 26.00
CA PHE A 401 0.44 12.60 25.46
C PHE A 401 0.47 13.99 24.85
N LYS A 402 1.68 14.53 24.72
CA LYS A 402 1.89 15.88 24.21
C LYS A 402 2.11 15.87 22.72
N ALA A 403 1.54 16.87 22.05
CA ALA A 403 1.80 17.19 20.65
C ALA A 403 2.15 18.66 20.62
N ASP A 404 3.37 19.00 20.20
CA ASP A 404 3.87 20.37 20.35
C ASP A 404 3.52 21.29 19.17
N GLY A 405 2.92 20.73 18.13
CA GLY A 405 2.55 21.51 16.94
C GLY A 405 3.64 21.59 15.88
N SER A 406 4.78 20.93 16.10
CA SER A 406 5.88 20.95 15.12
C SER A 406 5.84 19.79 14.13
N GLY A 407 5.03 18.78 14.38
CA GLY A 407 4.91 17.59 13.55
C GLY A 407 4.05 16.54 14.22
N PRO A 408 3.93 15.36 13.62
CA PRO A 408 3.07 14.32 14.18
C PRO A 408 3.56 13.82 15.53
N ALA A 409 2.61 13.53 16.42
CA ALA A 409 2.87 12.84 17.69
C ALA A 409 2.03 11.57 17.71
N MET A 410 2.61 10.49 18.24
CA MET A 410 1.96 9.17 18.23
C MET A 410 2.00 8.56 19.62
N ASN A 411 0.92 7.89 19.97
CA ASN A 411 0.86 7.10 21.20
C ASN A 411 -0.33 6.14 21.11
N MET A 412 -0.57 5.44 22.20
CA MET A 412 -1.69 4.49 22.27
C MET A 412 -2.27 4.47 23.68
N VAL A 413 -3.52 3.98 23.79
CA VAL A 413 -4.13 3.64 25.08
C VAL A 413 -4.48 2.16 25.03
N PRO A 414 -4.02 1.34 25.99
CA PRO A 414 -4.39 -0.07 25.99
C PRO A 414 -5.87 -0.27 26.25
N PHE A 415 -6.42 -1.37 25.74
CA PHE A 415 -7.77 -1.78 26.10
C PHE A 415 -7.84 -2.00 27.63
N PRO A 416 -9.01 -1.79 28.23
CA PRO A 416 -9.14 -2.14 29.66
C PRO A 416 -8.99 -3.65 29.84
N GLU A 417 -8.56 -4.05 31.02
CA GLU A 417 -8.39 -5.45 31.39
C GLU A 417 -9.66 -6.28 31.12
N TYR A 418 -10.82 -5.64 31.27
CA TYR A 418 -12.10 -6.26 30.99
C TYR A 418 -12.88 -5.41 29.98
N VAL A 419 -13.28 -6.05 28.89
CA VAL A 419 -14.17 -5.47 27.88
C VAL A 419 -15.48 -6.24 27.92
N SER A 420 -16.59 -5.55 28.08
CA SER A 420 -17.89 -6.20 28.15
C SER A 420 -18.37 -6.70 26.78
N GLN A 421 -19.37 -7.56 26.81
CA GLN A 421 -20.02 -8.03 25.59
C GLN A 421 -20.84 -6.94 24.89
N THR A 422 -21.27 -5.92 25.65
CA THR A 422 -21.97 -4.78 25.07
C THR A 422 -21.00 -3.75 24.49
N GLY A 423 -19.73 -3.91 24.82
CA GLY A 423 -18.68 -3.12 24.23
C GLY A 423 -18.43 -1.76 24.86
N VAL A 424 -17.38 -1.11 24.40
CA VAL A 424 -16.97 0.21 24.80
C VAL A 424 -16.31 0.90 23.60
N SER A 425 -16.64 2.17 23.37
CA SER A 425 -16.01 2.94 22.31
C SER A 425 -14.88 3.79 22.87
N PRO A 426 -13.77 3.94 22.14
CA PRO A 426 -12.73 4.87 22.58
C PRO A 426 -13.19 6.31 22.46
N GLU A 427 -12.69 7.15 23.35
CA GLU A 427 -12.93 8.60 23.32
C GLU A 427 -11.58 9.31 23.21
N ILE A 428 -11.47 10.25 22.28
CA ILE A 428 -10.24 10.98 22.01
C ILE A 428 -10.56 12.48 22.01
N ALA A 429 -9.70 13.27 22.63
CA ALA A 429 -9.86 14.72 22.67
C ALA A 429 -8.51 15.41 22.47
N VAL A 430 -8.56 16.54 21.79
CA VAL A 430 -7.44 17.49 21.71
C VAL A 430 -7.72 18.61 22.69
N MET A 431 -6.79 18.84 23.60
CA MET A 431 -6.95 19.84 24.67
C MET A 431 -5.87 20.91 24.55
N ARG A 432 -6.28 22.16 24.71
CA ARG A 432 -5.38 23.31 24.61
C ARG A 432 -5.80 24.34 25.64
N ASN A 433 -4.85 24.73 26.48
CA ASN A 433 -5.11 25.73 27.54
C ASN A 433 -6.29 25.34 28.45
N GLY A 434 -6.40 24.06 28.76
CA GLY A 434 -7.43 23.51 29.64
C GLY A 434 -8.80 23.34 29.01
N ALA A 435 -8.94 23.61 27.70
CA ALA A 435 -10.20 23.46 26.98
C ALA A 435 -10.10 22.38 25.89
N VAL A 436 -11.22 21.71 25.67
CA VAL A 436 -11.33 20.75 24.55
C VAL A 436 -11.55 21.54 23.25
N VAL A 437 -10.63 21.38 22.29
CA VAL A 437 -10.76 22.08 21.00
C VAL A 437 -11.27 21.15 19.91
N ALA A 438 -11.16 19.83 20.10
CA ALA A 438 -11.74 18.83 19.21
C ALA A 438 -11.90 17.52 19.99
N SER A 439 -12.95 16.77 19.72
CA SER A 439 -13.16 15.48 20.38
C SER A 439 -14.01 14.57 19.50
N GLY A 440 -13.92 13.27 19.75
CA GLY A 440 -14.72 12.29 19.05
C GLY A 440 -14.73 10.95 19.78
N THR A 441 -15.69 10.13 19.38
CA THR A 441 -15.89 8.79 19.92
C THR A 441 -15.80 7.80 18.76
N GLY A 442 -15.13 6.71 18.98
CA GLY A 442 -15.03 5.66 17.96
C GLY A 442 -16.42 5.14 17.58
N LYS A 443 -16.65 5.06 16.28
CA LYS A 443 -17.98 4.69 15.76
C LYS A 443 -18.34 3.22 16.00
N VAL A 444 -17.33 2.35 16.14
CA VAL A 444 -17.52 0.92 16.35
C VAL A 444 -17.03 0.60 17.75
N ALA A 445 -17.88 -0.05 18.55
CA ALA A 445 -17.48 -0.46 19.91
C ALA A 445 -16.51 -1.64 19.85
N ILE A 446 -15.68 -1.69 20.89
CA ILE A 446 -14.81 -2.86 21.11
C ILE A 446 -15.58 -3.83 21.99
N UNK A 447 -15.98 -4.90 21.50
CA UNK A 447 -16.74 -5.74 22.07
C UNK A 447 -15.97 -6.86 22.36
N SER A 448 -16.37 -7.70 23.46
CA SER A 448 -15.81 -9.03 23.72
C SER A 448 -16.71 -10.16 23.23
N ALA A 449 -17.60 -9.86 22.29
CA ALA A 449 -18.45 -10.83 21.61
C ALA A 449 -18.27 -10.67 20.11
N CYS A 450 -18.16 -11.78 19.39
CA CYS A 450 -17.99 -11.75 17.94
C CYS A 450 -18.49 -13.05 17.32
N ASP A 451 -18.88 -12.95 16.06
CA ASP A 451 -19.16 -14.14 15.25
C ASP A 451 -17.91 -14.58 14.47
N TRP A 452 -17.07 -13.63 14.06
CA TRP A 452 -15.84 -13.89 13.30
C TRP A 452 -14.69 -13.18 14.00
N GLN A 453 -13.59 -13.88 14.23
CA GLN A 453 -12.40 -13.25 14.83
C GLN A 453 -11.79 -12.29 13.84
N ASN A 454 -11.84 -11.00 14.15
CA ASN A 454 -11.53 -9.95 13.20
C ASN A 454 -10.32 -9.15 13.68
N PHE A 455 -9.22 -9.29 12.94
CA PHE A 455 -8.00 -8.51 13.19
C PHE A 455 -7.90 -7.29 12.28
N ASN A 456 -8.92 -7.04 11.43
CA ASN A 456 -8.99 -5.84 10.60
C ASN A 456 -9.43 -4.66 11.47
N PRO A 457 -8.68 -3.54 11.51
CA PRO A 457 -9.05 -2.44 12.39
C PRO A 457 -10.11 -1.54 11.78
N VAL A 458 -10.68 -0.69 12.61
CA VAL A 458 -11.43 0.47 12.15
C VAL A 458 -10.55 1.70 12.35
N VAL A 459 -10.61 2.64 11.41
CA VAL A 459 -9.81 3.87 11.45
C VAL A 459 -10.75 5.06 11.50
N GLY A 460 -10.50 5.98 12.42
CA GLY A 460 -11.34 7.16 12.60
C GLY A 460 -10.54 8.43 12.66
N LEU A 461 -11.27 9.54 12.68
CA LEU A 461 -10.70 10.88 12.72
C LEU A 461 -11.39 11.72 13.78
N VAL A 462 -10.59 12.40 14.58
CA VAL A 462 -11.04 13.52 15.42
C VAL A 462 -10.52 14.80 14.77
N GLY A 463 -11.40 15.78 14.62
CA GLY A 463 -11.05 17.04 13.96
C GLY A 463 -11.59 17.09 12.53
N LYS A 464 -11.11 18.06 11.79
CA LYS A 464 -11.62 18.36 10.45
C LYS A 464 -10.85 17.58 9.39
N SER A 465 -11.56 16.85 8.54
CA SER A 465 -10.95 16.16 7.41
C SER A 465 -10.44 17.17 6.38
N ASN A 466 -9.29 16.85 5.77
CA ASN A 466 -8.79 17.55 4.59
C ASN A 466 -8.80 16.66 3.35
N LEU A 467 -9.61 15.61 3.38
CA LEU A 467 -9.76 14.72 2.22
C LEU A 467 -10.87 15.23 1.31
N LEU A 468 -10.71 14.97 0.02
CA LEU A 468 -11.69 15.32 -1.01
C LEU A 468 -13.07 14.72 -0.66
N GLY A 469 -14.10 15.57 -0.67
CA GLY A 469 -15.49 15.13 -0.44
C GLY A 469 -15.89 14.94 1.02
N GLN A 470 -15.01 15.29 1.96
CA GLN A 470 -15.29 15.15 3.39
C GLN A 470 -15.27 16.46 4.13
#